data_d369d31463c9eeabbb23065fbaca339e
#
_entry.id   d369d31463c9eeabbb23065fbaca339e
#
_cell.length_a   1.000
_cell.length_b   1.000
_cell.length_c   1.000
_cell.angle_alpha   90.00
_cell.angle_beta   90.00
_cell.angle_gamma   90.00
#
_symmetry.space_group_name_H-M   'P 1'
#
loop_
_entity.id
_entity.type
_entity.pdbx_description
1 polymer ?
#
loop_
_entity_poly.entity_id
_entity_poly.type
_entity_poly.pdbx_seq_one_letter_code
_entity_poly.pdbx_strand_id
1 'polypeptide(L)'
;MASTAGRKTKGASRRSIEQLDVTVVLLEAGYMSTAIAPIEIFHSAGTIWNWLQGKPEKPRFRVRIASLDGSEVTALCSLGLRPNCSIHDIEQTDIIIVPASGWDVRDRIAKATDLLPWLKKWYSRGAYIAGVCSGVAFLAEAGLLDGRIATTHWGIAEILSQLYPKVHWRADQFVTEDGQLFCSGGIYAAIDISLYLVEKFCGRDVALQVARSLLLSMPRSRQSGYSVVTLSRPHSDDKVKEAESFLQGNFDTDVTIETVAARVGMSPRNFIRRFQAATGRRPGAYMQMLRVSAAKEMLEDGNSIQSVCSRIGYEDINFFRSLFKRHTGMTPAEYRTNFAHMTFGRGDLVGGSS
;
A
#
# COMPACT_ATOMS: atom_id res chain seq x y z
N MET A 1 42.72 43.72 12.62
CA MET A 1 43.07 42.28 12.44
C MET A 1 42.10 41.45 13.28
N ALA A 2 41.05 40.95 12.66
CA ALA A 2 40.05 40.12 13.34
C ALA A 2 40.08 38.73 12.69
N SER A 3 40.43 37.72 13.51
CA SER A 3 40.57 36.34 13.13
C SER A 3 39.18 35.68 13.05
N THR A 4 38.78 35.24 11.87
CA THR A 4 37.56 34.43 11.63
C THR A 4 37.88 32.98 11.96
N ALA A 5 37.39 32.52 13.11
CA ALA A 5 37.44 31.10 13.49
C ALA A 5 36.36 30.33 12.73
N GLY A 6 36.78 29.51 11.78
CA GLY A 6 35.91 28.56 11.04
C GLY A 6 35.40 27.46 11.96
N ARG A 7 34.09 27.38 12.09
CA ARG A 7 33.34 26.31 12.80
C ARG A 7 33.35 25.07 11.93
N LYS A 8 34.25 24.13 12.20
CA LYS A 8 34.24 22.76 11.61
C LYS A 8 33.03 22.01 12.14
N THR A 9 32.06 21.79 11.29
CA THR A 9 30.97 20.82 11.53
C THR A 9 31.60 19.44 11.60
N LYS A 10 31.54 18.82 12.78
CA LYS A 10 31.90 17.43 12.99
C LYS A 10 30.93 16.55 12.18
N GLY A 11 31.42 15.99 11.09
CA GLY A 11 30.73 14.93 10.38
C GLY A 11 30.49 13.76 11.33
N ALA A 12 29.23 13.37 11.48
CA ALA A 12 28.87 12.18 12.22
C ALA A 12 29.56 10.98 11.53
N SER A 13 30.44 10.32 12.26
CA SER A 13 31.08 9.07 11.89
C SER A 13 29.95 8.07 11.54
N ARG A 14 29.82 7.68 10.26
CA ARG A 14 29.05 6.49 9.86
C ARG A 14 29.69 5.30 10.60
N ARG A 15 29.10 4.87 11.71
CA ARG A 15 29.34 3.53 12.23
C ARG A 15 29.08 2.57 11.08
N SER A 16 30.02 1.70 10.77
CA SER A 16 29.78 0.52 9.94
C SER A 16 28.78 -0.34 10.72
N ILE A 17 27.50 -0.19 10.40
CA ILE A 17 26.44 -0.98 11.01
C ILE A 17 26.61 -2.35 10.40
N GLU A 18 27.25 -3.28 11.13
CA GLU A 18 27.47 -4.65 10.63
C GLU A 18 26.13 -5.35 10.44
N GLN A 19 25.13 -5.07 11.26
CA GLN A 19 23.79 -5.69 11.21
C GLN A 19 22.76 -4.82 11.93
N LEU A 20 21.54 -4.68 11.37
CA LEU A 20 20.41 -3.97 11.97
C LEU A 20 19.49 -4.93 12.72
N ASP A 21 19.00 -4.53 13.88
CA ASP A 21 18.02 -5.28 14.67
C ASP A 21 16.60 -4.98 14.17
N VAL A 22 15.88 -6.02 13.76
CA VAL A 22 14.48 -5.94 13.33
C VAL A 22 13.59 -6.72 14.29
N THR A 23 12.58 -6.07 14.82
CA THR A 23 11.52 -6.73 15.62
C THR A 23 10.23 -6.79 14.79
N VAL A 24 9.75 -8.01 14.53
CA VAL A 24 8.43 -8.26 13.94
C VAL A 24 7.48 -8.61 15.06
N VAL A 25 6.44 -7.78 15.25
CA VAL A 25 5.43 -8.02 16.30
C VAL A 25 4.40 -9.01 15.76
N LEU A 26 4.03 -10.01 16.54
CA LEU A 26 2.90 -10.89 16.23
C LEU A 26 1.64 -10.37 16.90
N LEU A 27 0.54 -10.33 16.13
CA LEU A 27 -0.77 -9.86 16.60
C LEU A 27 -1.84 -10.90 16.31
N GLU A 28 -2.77 -11.06 17.26
CA GLU A 28 -3.90 -11.97 17.16
C GLU A 28 -4.79 -11.70 15.93
N ALA A 29 -5.36 -12.76 15.37
CA ALA A 29 -6.27 -12.74 14.23
C ALA A 29 -5.71 -12.03 12.97
N GLY A 30 -4.37 -11.89 12.88
CA GLY A 30 -3.69 -11.27 11.75
C GLY A 30 -3.56 -12.18 10.53
N TYR A 31 -3.28 -11.57 9.38
CA TYR A 31 -2.81 -12.27 8.19
C TYR A 31 -1.32 -12.58 8.34
N MET A 32 -0.97 -13.86 8.50
CA MET A 32 0.42 -14.29 8.75
C MET A 32 1.42 -13.80 7.72
N SER A 33 1.03 -13.73 6.45
CA SER A 33 1.90 -13.19 5.39
C SER A 33 2.40 -11.77 5.67
N THR A 34 1.68 -10.98 6.50
CA THR A 34 2.11 -9.63 6.88
C THR A 34 3.23 -9.61 7.92
N ALA A 35 3.45 -10.73 8.61
CA ALA A 35 4.57 -10.94 9.54
C ALA A 35 5.66 -11.83 8.91
N ILE A 36 5.26 -12.94 8.27
CA ILE A 36 6.20 -13.93 7.72
C ILE A 36 7.02 -13.32 6.57
N ALA A 37 6.39 -12.62 5.61
CA ALA A 37 7.10 -12.04 4.49
C ALA A 37 8.22 -11.05 4.93
N PRO A 38 8.00 -10.12 5.87
CA PRO A 38 9.10 -9.32 6.42
C PRO A 38 10.21 -10.16 7.05
N ILE A 39 9.86 -11.20 7.85
CA ILE A 39 10.84 -12.09 8.48
C ILE A 39 11.75 -12.71 7.42
N GLU A 40 11.16 -13.31 6.38
CA GLU A 40 11.89 -13.99 5.31
C GLU A 40 12.73 -13.02 4.49
N ILE A 41 12.20 -11.87 4.13
CA ILE A 41 12.89 -10.85 3.33
C ILE A 41 14.10 -10.28 4.08
N PHE A 42 13.93 -9.89 5.34
CA PHE A 42 15.06 -9.37 6.13
C PHE A 42 16.11 -10.45 6.40
N HIS A 43 15.69 -11.69 6.70
CA HIS A 43 16.61 -12.83 6.87
C HIS A 43 17.41 -13.10 5.58
N SER A 44 16.79 -12.95 4.42
CA SER A 44 17.42 -13.24 3.12
C SER A 44 18.48 -12.22 2.71
N ALA A 45 18.45 -11.02 3.30
CA ALA A 45 19.37 -9.95 2.93
C ALA A 45 20.82 -10.26 3.33
N GLY A 46 21.65 -10.55 2.34
CA GLY A 46 23.06 -10.93 2.49
C GLY A 46 23.30 -12.41 2.82
N THR A 47 22.25 -13.24 2.84
CA THR A 47 22.35 -14.69 3.08
C THR A 47 22.11 -15.49 1.81
N ILE A 48 20.87 -15.67 1.37
CA ILE A 48 20.50 -16.59 0.28
C ILE A 48 21.26 -16.29 -1.03
N TRP A 49 21.33 -15.01 -1.46
CA TRP A 49 22.06 -14.65 -2.66
C TRP A 49 23.56 -15.05 -2.57
N ASN A 50 24.19 -14.79 -1.43
CA ASN A 50 25.57 -15.16 -1.21
C ASN A 50 25.76 -16.67 -1.26
N TRP A 51 24.88 -17.43 -0.60
CA TRP A 51 24.88 -18.89 -0.64
C TRP A 51 24.74 -19.43 -2.08
N LEU A 52 23.78 -18.90 -2.86
CA LEU A 52 23.60 -19.26 -4.28
C LEU A 52 24.82 -18.96 -5.15
N GLN A 53 25.67 -18.01 -4.75
CA GLN A 53 26.90 -17.65 -5.44
C GLN A 53 28.15 -18.33 -4.87
N GLY A 54 28.01 -19.27 -3.93
CA GLY A 54 29.13 -19.93 -3.27
C GLY A 54 29.98 -18.99 -2.40
N LYS A 55 29.41 -17.87 -1.93
CA LYS A 55 30.09 -16.88 -1.09
C LYS A 55 29.65 -17.01 0.37
N PRO A 56 30.50 -16.59 1.33
CA PRO A 56 30.11 -16.55 2.73
C PRO A 56 28.88 -15.67 2.96
N GLU A 57 27.98 -16.14 3.81
CA GLU A 57 26.85 -15.35 4.26
C GLU A 57 27.31 -14.10 5.01
N LYS A 58 26.63 -12.98 4.76
CA LYS A 58 26.83 -11.70 5.42
C LYS A 58 25.47 -11.10 5.77
N PRO A 59 24.77 -11.63 6.80
CA PRO A 59 23.45 -11.17 7.18
C PRO A 59 23.44 -9.67 7.45
N ARG A 60 22.45 -8.97 6.89
CA ARG A 60 22.28 -7.52 7.06
C ARG A 60 21.35 -7.17 8.19
N PHE A 61 20.50 -8.10 8.58
CA PHE A 61 19.52 -7.91 9.63
C PHE A 61 19.54 -9.09 10.62
N ARG A 62 19.30 -8.78 11.89
CA ARG A 62 19.00 -9.74 12.94
C ARG A 62 17.52 -9.64 13.27
N VAL A 63 16.74 -10.63 12.90
CA VAL A 63 15.28 -10.64 13.05
C VAL A 63 14.89 -11.30 14.36
N ARG A 64 14.07 -10.61 15.15
CA ARG A 64 13.39 -11.13 16.35
C ARG A 64 11.90 -11.10 16.13
N ILE A 65 11.21 -12.11 16.60
CA ILE A 65 9.77 -12.25 16.55
C ILE A 65 9.23 -12.12 17.96
N ALA A 66 8.40 -11.14 18.23
CA ALA A 66 7.87 -10.88 19.56
C ALA A 66 6.34 -10.82 19.55
N SER A 67 5.69 -11.36 20.59
CA SER A 67 4.29 -11.09 20.90
C SER A 67 4.17 -10.16 22.10
N LEU A 68 2.97 -9.76 22.48
CA LEU A 68 2.75 -8.82 23.57
C LEU A 68 3.32 -9.34 24.90
N ASP A 69 3.09 -10.61 25.18
CA ASP A 69 3.44 -11.28 26.43
C ASP A 69 4.46 -12.44 26.30
N GLY A 70 4.90 -12.72 25.06
CA GLY A 70 5.78 -13.85 24.75
C GLY A 70 5.04 -15.16 24.48
N SER A 71 3.72 -15.18 24.58
CA SER A 71 2.88 -16.35 24.27
C SER A 71 2.68 -16.56 22.78
N GLU A 72 2.31 -17.78 22.40
CA GLU A 72 1.91 -18.13 21.04
C GLU A 72 0.70 -17.29 20.62
N VAL A 73 0.74 -16.80 19.38
CA VAL A 73 -0.31 -15.96 18.78
C VAL A 73 -1.10 -16.78 17.78
N THR A 74 -2.42 -16.78 17.92
CA THR A 74 -3.34 -17.42 16.97
C THR A 74 -3.78 -16.43 15.90
N ALA A 75 -3.47 -16.75 14.66
CA ALA A 75 -3.87 -15.97 13.49
C ALA A 75 -5.12 -16.50 12.81
N LEU A 76 -5.42 -15.97 11.62
CA LEU A 76 -6.49 -16.49 10.78
C LEU A 76 -6.31 -17.99 10.52
N CYS A 77 -7.45 -18.69 10.36
CA CYS A 77 -7.49 -20.13 10.12
C CYS A 77 -6.86 -20.97 11.25
N SER A 78 -6.85 -20.45 12.49
CA SER A 78 -6.29 -21.12 13.67
C SER A 78 -4.79 -21.48 13.54
N LEU A 79 -4.06 -20.74 12.71
CA LEU A 79 -2.63 -20.93 12.55
C LEU A 79 -1.90 -20.31 13.74
N GLY A 80 -1.18 -21.13 14.53
CA GLY A 80 -0.36 -20.67 15.65
C GLY A 80 1.02 -20.23 15.19
N LEU A 81 1.50 -19.09 15.69
CA LEU A 81 2.89 -18.66 15.58
C LEU A 81 3.52 -18.45 16.96
N ARG A 82 4.65 -19.14 17.15
CA ARG A 82 5.42 -19.03 18.39
C ARG A 82 6.45 -17.90 18.27
N PRO A 83 6.39 -16.87 19.14
CA PRO A 83 7.39 -15.81 19.18
C PRO A 83 8.71 -16.31 19.79
N ASN A 84 9.78 -15.50 19.66
CA ASN A 84 11.03 -15.72 20.38
C ASN A 84 10.96 -15.18 21.81
N CYS A 85 10.18 -14.09 22.04
CA CYS A 85 10.13 -13.35 23.30
C CYS A 85 8.88 -12.46 23.38
N SER A 86 8.67 -11.82 24.51
CA SER A 86 7.74 -10.69 24.66
C SER A 86 8.31 -9.40 24.08
N ILE A 87 7.43 -8.45 23.69
CA ILE A 87 7.86 -7.08 23.34
C ILE A 87 8.61 -6.41 24.50
N HIS A 88 8.34 -6.80 25.74
CA HIS A 88 8.99 -6.25 26.93
C HIS A 88 10.44 -6.72 27.09
N ASP A 89 10.81 -7.86 26.51
CA ASP A 89 12.17 -8.42 26.53
C ASP A 89 13.07 -7.81 25.45
N ILE A 90 12.54 -6.92 24.60
CA ILE A 90 13.32 -6.26 23.56
C ILE A 90 14.16 -5.13 24.18
N GLU A 91 15.46 -5.34 24.24
CA GLU A 91 16.42 -4.37 24.78
C GLU A 91 16.93 -3.40 23.70
N GLN A 92 16.99 -3.85 22.43
CA GLN A 92 17.44 -3.08 21.28
C GLN A 92 16.66 -3.47 20.02
N THR A 93 16.26 -2.48 19.24
CA THR A 93 15.69 -2.66 17.91
C THR A 93 15.87 -1.38 17.08
N ASP A 94 16.23 -1.53 15.81
CA ASP A 94 16.39 -0.42 14.87
C ASP A 94 15.14 -0.27 14.01
N ILE A 95 14.45 -1.38 13.70
CA ILE A 95 13.26 -1.42 12.87
C ILE A 95 12.18 -2.27 13.54
N ILE A 96 10.96 -1.75 13.58
CA ILE A 96 9.78 -2.46 14.11
C ILE A 96 8.79 -2.65 12.98
N ILE A 97 8.31 -3.87 12.79
CA ILE A 97 7.24 -4.20 11.86
C ILE A 97 5.98 -4.52 12.66
N VAL A 98 4.91 -3.76 12.41
CA VAL A 98 3.57 -3.96 12.98
C VAL A 98 2.69 -4.55 11.88
N PRO A 99 2.42 -5.86 11.88
CA PRO A 99 1.63 -6.55 10.85
C PRO A 99 0.13 -6.24 10.98
N ALA A 100 -0.65 -6.73 10.02
CA ALA A 100 -2.11 -6.64 10.08
C ALA A 100 -2.68 -7.53 11.20
N SER A 101 -3.68 -7.03 11.90
CA SER A 101 -4.40 -7.69 13.00
C SER A 101 -5.90 -7.86 12.74
N GLY A 102 -6.28 -8.23 11.50
CA GLY A 102 -7.68 -8.37 11.11
C GLY A 102 -8.36 -7.06 10.71
N TRP A 103 -9.69 -7.11 10.48
CA TRP A 103 -10.46 -6.00 9.92
C TRP A 103 -11.18 -5.15 10.99
N ASP A 104 -11.50 -5.73 12.16
CA ASP A 104 -12.04 -4.99 13.29
C ASP A 104 -10.94 -4.25 14.05
N VAL A 105 -10.52 -3.13 13.48
CA VAL A 105 -9.40 -2.35 13.98
C VAL A 105 -9.59 -1.91 15.43
N ARG A 106 -10.83 -1.52 15.83
CA ARG A 106 -11.10 -1.03 17.19
C ARG A 106 -10.97 -2.13 18.23
N ASP A 107 -11.54 -3.30 17.97
CA ASP A 107 -11.41 -4.47 18.84
C ASP A 107 -9.95 -4.89 18.97
N ARG A 108 -9.20 -4.92 17.85
CA ARG A 108 -7.78 -5.29 17.85
C ARG A 108 -6.91 -4.34 18.67
N ILE A 109 -7.12 -3.03 18.54
CA ILE A 109 -6.41 -2.02 19.33
C ILE A 109 -6.74 -2.16 20.81
N ALA A 110 -8.03 -2.35 21.16
CA ALA A 110 -8.45 -2.53 22.55
C ALA A 110 -7.80 -3.76 23.23
N LYS A 111 -7.50 -4.81 22.45
CA LYS A 111 -6.82 -6.03 22.94
C LYS A 111 -5.30 -5.95 22.99
N ALA A 112 -4.72 -4.92 22.41
CA ALA A 112 -3.26 -4.76 22.30
C ALA A 112 -2.80 -3.38 22.80
N THR A 113 -3.37 -2.91 23.90
CA THR A 113 -3.10 -1.58 24.48
C THR A 113 -1.65 -1.37 24.87
N ASP A 114 -0.94 -2.42 25.32
CA ASP A 114 0.48 -2.36 25.72
C ASP A 114 1.42 -2.07 24.55
N LEU A 115 0.98 -2.37 23.31
CA LEU A 115 1.75 -2.06 22.12
C LEU A 115 1.91 -0.55 21.91
N LEU A 116 0.91 0.26 22.23
CA LEU A 116 0.89 1.69 21.94
C LEU A 116 2.00 2.46 22.68
N PRO A 117 2.16 2.33 24.02
CA PRO A 117 3.25 2.98 24.74
C PRO A 117 4.61 2.39 24.36
N TRP A 118 4.68 1.11 24.01
CA TRP A 118 5.91 0.47 23.55
C TRP A 118 6.38 1.04 22.20
N LEU A 119 5.48 1.25 21.25
CA LEU A 119 5.78 1.91 19.97
C LEU A 119 6.28 3.35 20.18
N LYS A 120 5.62 4.14 21.04
CA LYS A 120 6.04 5.50 21.38
C LYS A 120 7.45 5.53 21.98
N LYS A 121 7.73 4.61 22.91
CA LYS A 121 9.06 4.45 23.54
C LYS A 121 10.15 4.22 22.50
N TRP A 122 9.93 3.29 21.56
CA TRP A 122 10.93 2.96 20.56
C TRP A 122 11.07 4.05 19.49
N TYR A 123 9.97 4.67 19.09
CA TYR A 123 10.00 5.83 18.21
C TYR A 123 10.86 6.96 18.80
N SER A 124 10.66 7.29 20.09
CA SER A 124 11.44 8.33 20.78
C SER A 124 12.93 7.96 20.94
N ARG A 125 13.28 6.68 20.87
CA ARG A 125 14.66 6.18 20.88
C ARG A 125 15.31 6.13 19.51
N GLY A 126 14.59 6.50 18.45
CA GLY A 126 15.11 6.58 17.09
C GLY A 126 14.84 5.35 16.24
N ALA A 127 14.07 4.37 16.71
CA ALA A 127 13.67 3.22 15.90
C ALA A 127 12.76 3.63 14.74
N TYR A 128 12.92 2.99 13.60
CA TYR A 128 12.03 3.08 12.46
C TYR A 128 10.84 2.13 12.67
N ILE A 129 9.62 2.59 12.39
CA ILE A 129 8.42 1.80 12.60
C ILE A 129 7.65 1.68 11.30
N ALA A 130 7.35 0.45 10.90
CA ALA A 130 6.60 0.12 9.70
C ALA A 130 5.28 -0.57 10.04
N GLY A 131 4.16 0.08 9.70
CA GLY A 131 2.82 -0.51 9.79
C GLY A 131 2.40 -1.13 8.46
N VAL A 132 1.85 -2.35 8.50
CA VAL A 132 1.38 -3.08 7.31
C VAL A 132 -0.13 -3.21 7.36
N CYS A 133 -0.82 -2.76 6.30
CA CYS A 133 -2.28 -2.91 6.14
C CYS A 133 -3.04 -2.32 7.35
N SER A 134 -3.84 -3.12 8.08
CA SER A 134 -4.53 -2.67 9.31
C SER A 134 -3.58 -2.41 10.48
N GLY A 135 -2.33 -2.90 10.43
CA GLY A 135 -1.30 -2.60 11.43
C GLY A 135 -0.93 -1.11 11.52
N VAL A 136 -1.18 -0.34 10.45
CA VAL A 136 -1.00 1.13 10.44
C VAL A 136 -1.90 1.82 11.47
N ALA A 137 -3.03 1.23 11.81
CA ALA A 137 -3.96 1.81 12.79
C ALA A 137 -3.34 1.89 14.20
N PHE A 138 -2.45 0.98 14.58
CA PHE A 138 -1.74 1.06 15.87
C PHE A 138 -0.79 2.27 15.91
N LEU A 139 -0.18 2.62 14.79
CA LEU A 139 0.67 3.81 14.68
C LEU A 139 -0.19 5.09 14.79
N ALA A 140 -1.36 5.09 14.15
CA ALA A 140 -2.32 6.20 14.21
C ALA A 140 -2.89 6.37 15.62
N GLU A 141 -3.34 5.28 16.28
CA GLU A 141 -3.85 5.29 17.66
C GLU A 141 -2.77 5.74 18.65
N ALA A 142 -1.52 5.32 18.43
CA ALA A 142 -0.40 5.83 19.19
C ALA A 142 -0.12 7.33 18.96
N GLY A 143 -0.85 8.02 18.07
CA GLY A 143 -0.63 9.43 17.73
C GLY A 143 0.67 9.70 16.95
N LEU A 144 1.36 8.66 16.49
CA LEU A 144 2.62 8.80 15.76
C LEU A 144 2.42 9.37 14.35
N LEU A 145 1.23 9.19 13.77
CA LEU A 145 0.89 9.64 12.42
C LEU A 145 0.18 11.01 12.35
N ASP A 146 -0.08 11.66 13.48
CA ASP A 146 -0.74 12.99 13.50
C ASP A 146 0.05 14.02 12.66
N GLY A 147 -0.61 14.63 11.67
CA GLY A 147 -0.02 15.60 10.75
C GLY A 147 0.92 14.99 9.69
N ARG A 148 1.02 13.67 9.59
CA ARG A 148 1.94 12.96 8.70
C ARG A 148 1.23 12.26 7.55
N ILE A 149 2.01 11.94 6.51
CA ILE A 149 1.55 11.17 5.37
C ILE A 149 1.57 9.68 5.72
N ALA A 150 0.45 8.98 5.49
CA ALA A 150 0.34 7.54 5.70
C ALA A 150 -0.52 6.87 4.63
N THR A 151 -0.30 5.58 4.41
CA THR A 151 -1.19 4.72 3.62
C THR A 151 -1.66 3.54 4.46
N THR A 152 -2.69 2.86 3.98
CA THR A 152 -3.22 1.62 4.53
C THR A 152 -3.89 0.84 3.40
N HIS A 153 -4.48 -0.32 3.69
CA HIS A 153 -5.27 -1.03 2.68
C HIS A 153 -6.42 -0.14 2.18
N TRP A 154 -6.56 -0.02 0.86
CA TRP A 154 -7.57 0.85 0.23
C TRP A 154 -9.00 0.60 0.77
N GLY A 155 -9.35 -0.66 1.09
CA GLY A 155 -10.67 -1.06 1.59
C GLY A 155 -11.01 -0.56 3.00
N ILE A 156 -10.02 -0.16 3.82
CA ILE A 156 -10.24 0.40 5.17
C ILE A 156 -9.79 1.85 5.29
N ALA A 157 -9.25 2.43 4.22
CA ALA A 157 -8.72 3.78 4.24
C ALA A 157 -9.75 4.84 4.63
N GLU A 158 -11.00 4.69 4.20
CA GLU A 158 -12.08 5.61 4.57
C GLU A 158 -12.41 5.50 6.05
N ILE A 159 -12.50 4.29 6.60
CA ILE A 159 -12.74 4.06 8.03
C ILE A 159 -11.63 4.69 8.87
N LEU A 160 -10.36 4.47 8.49
CA LEU A 160 -9.23 5.05 9.22
C LEU A 160 -9.17 6.58 9.07
N SER A 161 -9.59 7.14 7.94
CA SER A 161 -9.64 8.59 7.75
C SER A 161 -10.70 9.27 8.65
N GLN A 162 -11.78 8.58 8.93
CA GLN A 162 -12.81 9.06 9.87
C GLN A 162 -12.34 8.92 11.32
N LEU A 163 -11.65 7.83 11.68
CA LEU A 163 -11.14 7.59 13.02
C LEU A 163 -9.95 8.50 13.36
N TYR A 164 -9.06 8.73 12.39
CA TYR A 164 -7.82 9.49 12.57
C TYR A 164 -7.73 10.64 11.56
N PRO A 165 -8.58 11.70 11.72
CA PRO A 165 -8.70 12.79 10.73
C PRO A 165 -7.46 13.68 10.64
N LYS A 166 -6.53 13.62 11.59
CA LYS A 166 -5.28 14.37 11.55
C LYS A 166 -4.23 13.75 10.63
N VAL A 167 -4.42 12.50 10.19
CA VAL A 167 -3.48 11.80 9.32
C VAL A 167 -3.75 12.14 7.86
N HIS A 168 -2.70 12.41 7.09
CA HIS A 168 -2.80 12.69 5.65
C HIS A 168 -2.78 11.38 4.84
N TRP A 169 -3.94 10.74 4.73
CA TRP A 169 -4.07 9.44 4.09
C TRP A 169 -3.83 9.48 2.57
N ARG A 170 -2.98 8.57 2.10
CA ARG A 170 -2.63 8.35 0.69
C ARG A 170 -2.97 6.90 0.28
N ALA A 171 -4.25 6.57 0.25
CA ALA A 171 -4.74 5.23 -0.06
C ALA A 171 -4.44 4.75 -1.50
N ASP A 172 -3.89 5.62 -2.35
CA ASP A 172 -3.44 5.29 -3.69
C ASP A 172 -2.02 4.70 -3.74
N GLN A 173 -1.21 4.87 -2.68
CA GLN A 173 0.18 4.42 -2.63
C GLN A 173 0.31 3.05 -1.95
N PHE A 174 1.23 2.20 -2.44
CA PHE A 174 1.56 0.95 -1.76
C PHE A 174 2.38 1.20 -0.50
N VAL A 175 3.33 2.12 -0.54
CA VAL A 175 4.21 2.46 0.58
C VAL A 175 4.27 3.98 0.72
N THR A 176 4.20 4.46 1.94
CA THR A 176 4.51 5.84 2.31
C THR A 176 5.63 5.87 3.34
N GLU A 177 6.43 6.93 3.28
CA GLU A 177 7.49 7.24 4.23
C GLU A 177 7.31 8.66 4.74
N ASP A 178 7.34 8.85 6.06
CA ASP A 178 7.40 10.16 6.71
C ASP A 178 8.34 10.08 7.91
N GLY A 179 9.59 10.51 7.70
CA GLY A 179 10.64 10.43 8.71
C GLY A 179 11.02 8.99 9.07
N GLN A 180 10.73 8.56 10.32
CA GLN A 180 10.98 7.21 10.81
C GLN A 180 9.78 6.28 10.65
N LEU A 181 8.68 6.77 10.07
CA LEU A 181 7.41 6.04 9.96
C LEU A 181 7.19 5.59 8.52
N PHE A 182 6.87 4.32 8.37
CA PHE A 182 6.57 3.67 7.11
C PHE A 182 5.21 3.01 7.20
N CYS A 183 4.40 3.16 6.17
CA CYS A 183 3.11 2.51 6.11
C CYS A 183 2.95 1.80 4.77
N SER A 184 2.30 0.65 4.76
CA SER A 184 1.99 -0.04 3.51
C SER A 184 0.53 -0.43 3.38
N GLY A 185 0.09 -0.57 2.12
CA GLY A 185 -1.28 -0.81 1.74
C GLY A 185 -1.80 -2.21 2.06
N GLY A 186 -1.93 -3.06 1.06
CA GLY A 186 -2.56 -4.38 1.20
C GLY A 186 -1.71 -5.42 1.93
N ILE A 187 -2.30 -6.59 2.15
CA ILE A 187 -1.69 -7.71 2.88
C ILE A 187 -0.30 -8.06 2.29
N TYR A 188 -0.25 -8.32 0.98
CA TYR A 188 1.00 -8.64 0.29
C TYR A 188 1.90 -7.41 0.01
N ALA A 189 1.46 -6.21 0.37
CA ALA A 189 2.33 -5.04 0.41
C ALA A 189 3.36 -5.10 1.56
N ALA A 190 3.26 -6.10 2.43
CA ALA A 190 4.33 -6.49 3.35
C ALA A 190 5.65 -6.79 2.61
N ILE A 191 5.57 -7.38 1.42
CA ILE A 191 6.73 -7.63 0.55
C ILE A 191 7.31 -6.29 0.05
N ASP A 192 6.44 -5.39 -0.44
CA ASP A 192 6.86 -4.09 -1.00
C ASP A 192 7.57 -3.24 0.05
N ILE A 193 6.99 -3.11 1.26
CA ILE A 193 7.59 -2.31 2.33
C ILE A 193 8.89 -2.94 2.85
N SER A 194 8.98 -4.27 2.92
CA SER A 194 10.19 -4.95 3.36
C SER A 194 11.34 -4.78 2.38
N LEU A 195 11.09 -4.95 1.07
CA LEU A 195 12.09 -4.67 0.03
C LEU A 195 12.47 -3.19 -0.02
N TYR A 196 11.50 -2.28 0.20
CA TYR A 196 11.77 -0.85 0.32
C TYR A 196 12.74 -0.54 1.47
N LEU A 197 12.50 -1.14 2.65
CA LEU A 197 13.38 -0.98 3.81
C LEU A 197 14.77 -1.61 3.58
N VAL A 198 14.84 -2.78 2.92
CA VAL A 198 16.14 -3.36 2.51
C VAL A 198 16.87 -2.41 1.56
N GLU A 199 16.21 -1.85 0.56
CA GLU A 199 16.82 -0.87 -0.35
C GLU A 199 17.32 0.38 0.40
N LYS A 200 16.51 0.90 1.31
CA LYS A 200 16.83 2.09 2.12
C LYS A 200 18.06 1.90 2.99
N PHE A 201 18.17 0.77 3.67
CA PHE A 201 19.22 0.55 4.67
C PHE A 201 20.46 -0.18 4.12
N CYS A 202 20.29 -1.02 3.11
CA CYS A 202 21.37 -1.85 2.56
C CYS A 202 21.74 -1.49 1.11
N GLY A 203 20.95 -0.61 0.49
CA GLY A 203 21.15 -0.19 -0.91
C GLY A 203 20.43 -1.11 -1.92
N ARG A 204 20.27 -0.54 -3.12
CA ARG A 204 19.50 -1.16 -4.22
C ARG A 204 20.04 -2.54 -4.63
N ASP A 205 21.34 -2.73 -4.63
CA ASP A 205 21.95 -4.00 -5.05
C ASP A 205 21.53 -5.15 -4.12
N VAL A 206 21.51 -4.92 -2.81
CA VAL A 206 21.08 -5.93 -1.83
C VAL A 206 19.58 -6.21 -1.99
N ALA A 207 18.75 -5.18 -2.19
CA ALA A 207 17.32 -5.37 -2.44
C ALA A 207 17.05 -6.18 -3.71
N LEU A 208 17.80 -5.93 -4.80
CA LEU A 208 17.72 -6.71 -6.05
C LEU A 208 18.15 -8.17 -5.83
N GLN A 209 19.21 -8.40 -5.04
CA GLN A 209 19.67 -9.75 -4.70
C GLN A 209 18.58 -10.52 -3.93
N VAL A 210 17.93 -9.88 -2.94
CA VAL A 210 16.81 -10.47 -2.20
C VAL A 210 15.65 -10.78 -3.14
N ALA A 211 15.22 -9.80 -3.94
CA ALA A 211 14.12 -9.98 -4.89
C ALA A 211 14.37 -11.15 -5.86
N ARG A 212 15.57 -11.25 -6.41
CA ARG A 212 15.96 -12.36 -7.32
C ARG A 212 16.00 -13.71 -6.60
N SER A 213 16.53 -13.76 -5.37
CA SER A 213 16.62 -15.00 -4.59
C SER A 213 15.27 -15.57 -4.21
N LEU A 214 14.29 -14.69 -3.95
CA LEU A 214 12.94 -15.06 -3.53
C LEU A 214 11.93 -15.02 -4.70
N LEU A 215 12.37 -14.76 -5.94
CA LEU A 215 11.55 -14.62 -7.15
C LEU A 215 10.44 -13.56 -6.98
N LEU A 216 10.77 -12.45 -6.35
CA LEU A 216 9.88 -11.32 -6.11
C LEU A 216 10.08 -10.22 -7.15
N SER A 217 9.00 -9.50 -7.45
CA SER A 217 9.08 -8.23 -8.18
C SER A 217 9.61 -7.12 -7.27
N MET A 218 10.26 -6.11 -7.84
CA MET A 218 10.62 -4.89 -7.09
C MET A 218 9.35 -4.16 -6.62
N PRO A 219 9.44 -3.35 -5.55
CA PRO A 219 8.28 -2.70 -4.93
C PRO A 219 7.39 -1.97 -5.92
N ARG A 220 6.08 -2.18 -5.77
CA ARG A 220 5.04 -1.53 -6.55
C ARG A 220 4.78 -0.12 -6.01
N SER A 221 4.44 0.83 -6.88
CA SER A 221 4.29 2.23 -6.49
C SER A 221 2.86 2.60 -6.05
N ARG A 222 1.84 2.03 -6.67
CA ARG A 222 0.43 2.40 -6.43
C ARG A 222 -0.50 1.20 -6.32
N GLN A 223 -1.38 1.24 -5.32
CA GLN A 223 -2.43 0.22 -5.12
C GLN A 223 -3.76 0.56 -5.80
N SER A 224 -3.91 1.73 -6.40
CA SER A 224 -5.15 2.16 -7.05
C SER A 224 -5.60 1.24 -8.21
N GLY A 225 -4.68 0.50 -8.82
CA GLY A 225 -5.01 -0.55 -9.78
C GLY A 225 -5.84 -1.69 -9.20
N TYR A 226 -5.65 -2.00 -7.93
CA TYR A 226 -6.33 -3.10 -7.21
C TYR A 226 -7.61 -2.65 -6.51
N SER A 227 -7.84 -1.34 -6.35
CA SER A 227 -9.03 -0.84 -5.68
C SER A 227 -10.26 -0.96 -6.56
N VAL A 228 -11.39 -1.34 -5.97
CA VAL A 228 -12.70 -1.12 -6.56
C VAL A 228 -13.00 0.38 -6.44
N VAL A 229 -13.35 1.02 -7.55
CA VAL A 229 -13.59 2.45 -7.57
C VAL A 229 -14.92 2.75 -6.90
N THR A 230 -14.89 3.30 -5.69
CA THR A 230 -16.08 3.91 -5.10
C THR A 230 -16.34 5.24 -5.79
N LEU A 231 -17.35 5.29 -6.65
CA LEU A 231 -17.64 6.43 -7.50
C LEU A 231 -18.13 7.64 -6.70
N SER A 232 -18.98 7.40 -5.70
CA SER A 232 -19.52 8.48 -4.82
C SER A 232 -19.66 8.01 -3.37
N ARG A 233 -19.77 8.98 -2.46
CA ARG A 233 -20.15 8.72 -1.08
C ARG A 233 -21.66 8.44 -1.01
N PRO A 234 -22.14 7.69 -0.01
CA PRO A 234 -23.57 7.62 0.26
C PRO A 234 -24.14 9.02 0.52
N HIS A 235 -25.20 9.41 -0.21
CA HIS A 235 -25.88 10.69 -0.01
C HIS A 235 -27.37 10.58 -0.31
N SER A 236 -28.16 11.55 0.14
CA SER A 236 -29.61 11.61 -0.03
C SER A 236 -30.09 12.62 -1.08
N ASP A 237 -29.18 13.17 -1.89
CA ASP A 237 -29.54 14.18 -2.91
C ASP A 237 -30.08 13.48 -4.17
N ASP A 238 -31.42 13.44 -4.32
CA ASP A 238 -32.08 12.70 -5.39
C ASP A 238 -31.77 13.25 -6.79
N LYS A 239 -31.59 14.56 -6.96
CA LYS A 239 -31.19 15.16 -8.23
C LYS A 239 -29.76 14.79 -8.61
N VAL A 240 -28.85 14.66 -7.62
CA VAL A 240 -27.49 14.20 -7.86
C VAL A 240 -27.50 12.70 -8.19
N LYS A 241 -28.32 11.87 -7.52
CA LYS A 241 -28.49 10.46 -7.89
C LYS A 241 -29.00 10.28 -9.32
N GLU A 242 -29.97 11.12 -9.75
CA GLU A 242 -30.42 11.12 -11.16
C GLU A 242 -29.28 11.46 -12.11
N ALA A 243 -28.47 12.47 -11.78
CA ALA A 243 -27.29 12.84 -12.57
C ALA A 243 -26.26 11.72 -12.61
N GLU A 244 -25.99 11.04 -11.49
CA GLU A 244 -25.09 9.90 -11.43
C GLU A 244 -25.56 8.74 -12.33
N SER A 245 -26.84 8.39 -12.24
CA SER A 245 -27.44 7.34 -13.07
C SER A 245 -27.34 7.68 -14.57
N PHE A 246 -27.55 8.94 -14.93
CA PHE A 246 -27.41 9.40 -16.30
C PHE A 246 -25.95 9.31 -16.76
N LEU A 247 -24.99 9.77 -15.96
CA LEU A 247 -23.56 9.69 -16.28
C LEU A 247 -23.08 8.22 -16.40
N GLN A 248 -23.57 7.32 -15.54
CA GLN A 248 -23.25 5.89 -15.59
C GLN A 248 -23.78 5.22 -16.87
N GLY A 249 -24.98 5.61 -17.34
CA GLY A 249 -25.55 5.07 -18.56
C GLY A 249 -25.00 5.67 -19.88
N ASN A 250 -24.18 6.75 -19.79
CA ASN A 250 -23.70 7.50 -20.95
C ASN A 250 -22.20 7.84 -20.85
N PHE A 251 -21.42 7.04 -20.12
CA PHE A 251 -20.00 7.34 -19.88
C PHE A 251 -19.13 7.26 -21.15
N ASP A 252 -19.58 6.51 -22.15
CA ASP A 252 -18.91 6.28 -23.43
C ASP A 252 -19.16 7.38 -24.47
N THR A 253 -20.06 8.32 -24.16
CA THR A 253 -20.43 9.42 -25.06
C THR A 253 -19.87 10.77 -24.60
N ASP A 254 -19.94 11.79 -25.46
CA ASP A 254 -19.48 13.14 -25.10
C ASP A 254 -20.60 13.90 -24.36
N VAL A 255 -20.68 13.65 -23.04
CA VAL A 255 -21.65 14.28 -22.14
C VAL A 255 -21.07 15.58 -21.60
N THR A 256 -21.74 16.71 -21.87
CA THR A 256 -21.34 18.02 -21.31
C THR A 256 -21.97 18.29 -19.93
N ILE A 257 -21.33 19.17 -19.19
CA ILE A 257 -21.85 19.62 -17.87
C ILE A 257 -23.22 20.29 -18.04
N GLU A 258 -23.39 21.06 -19.11
CA GLU A 258 -24.62 21.76 -19.46
C GLU A 258 -25.78 20.78 -19.69
N THR A 259 -25.52 19.70 -20.44
CA THR A 259 -26.52 18.65 -20.70
C THR A 259 -26.98 17.98 -19.40
N VAL A 260 -26.05 17.61 -18.52
CA VAL A 260 -26.40 16.96 -17.23
C VAL A 260 -27.14 17.93 -16.32
N ALA A 261 -26.67 19.17 -16.22
CA ALA A 261 -27.30 20.19 -15.38
C ALA A 261 -28.74 20.49 -15.84
N ALA A 262 -28.97 20.65 -17.16
CA ALA A 262 -30.28 20.86 -17.72
C ALA A 262 -31.24 19.70 -17.42
N ARG A 263 -30.77 18.45 -17.54
CA ARG A 263 -31.54 17.25 -17.26
C ARG A 263 -32.12 17.25 -15.85
N VAL A 264 -31.31 17.64 -14.85
CA VAL A 264 -31.73 17.67 -13.43
C VAL A 264 -32.33 19.02 -12.98
N GLY A 265 -32.60 19.92 -13.97
CA GLY A 265 -33.22 21.23 -13.70
C GLY A 265 -32.34 22.16 -12.87
N MET A 266 -31.03 22.22 -13.16
CA MET A 266 -30.06 23.08 -12.49
C MET A 266 -29.29 23.94 -13.48
N SER A 267 -28.77 25.09 -13.01
CA SER A 267 -27.70 25.77 -13.74
C SER A 267 -26.38 25.01 -13.61
N PRO A 268 -25.48 25.07 -14.59
CA PRO A 268 -24.18 24.36 -14.55
C PRO A 268 -23.37 24.62 -13.26
N ARG A 269 -23.32 25.87 -12.81
CA ARG A 269 -22.63 26.28 -11.58
C ARG A 269 -23.23 25.63 -10.33
N ASN A 270 -24.57 25.63 -10.22
CA ASN A 270 -25.26 25.00 -9.09
C ASN A 270 -25.09 23.48 -9.10
N PHE A 271 -25.18 22.86 -10.29
CA PHE A 271 -24.94 21.43 -10.48
C PHE A 271 -23.54 21.04 -10.00
N ILE A 272 -22.49 21.68 -10.50
CA ILE A 272 -21.09 21.37 -10.10
C ILE A 272 -20.93 21.44 -8.58
N ARG A 273 -21.40 22.52 -7.95
CA ARG A 273 -21.29 22.72 -6.49
C ARG A 273 -22.02 21.64 -5.71
N ARG A 274 -23.28 21.34 -6.10
CA ARG A 274 -24.15 20.38 -5.44
C ARG A 274 -23.67 18.95 -5.64
N PHE A 275 -23.25 18.60 -6.84
CA PHE A 275 -22.66 17.31 -7.18
C PHE A 275 -21.37 17.06 -6.39
N GLN A 276 -20.48 18.05 -6.29
CA GLN A 276 -19.24 17.93 -5.50
C GLN A 276 -19.54 17.81 -4.00
N ALA A 277 -20.52 18.53 -3.48
CA ALA A 277 -20.91 18.43 -2.07
C ALA A 277 -21.47 17.04 -1.74
N ALA A 278 -22.28 16.45 -2.61
CA ALA A 278 -22.89 15.12 -2.42
C ALA A 278 -21.89 13.99 -2.63
N THR A 279 -21.21 13.95 -3.80
CA THR A 279 -20.35 12.83 -4.21
C THR A 279 -18.90 12.94 -3.70
N GLY A 280 -18.49 14.13 -3.25
CA GLY A 280 -17.10 14.44 -2.92
C GLY A 280 -16.22 14.74 -4.14
N ARG A 281 -16.75 14.72 -5.37
CA ARG A 281 -16.00 14.85 -6.63
C ARG A 281 -16.66 15.82 -7.57
N ARG A 282 -15.87 16.48 -8.41
CA ARG A 282 -16.42 17.26 -9.55
C ARG A 282 -16.95 16.30 -10.63
N PRO A 283 -18.03 16.68 -11.38
CA PRO A 283 -18.63 15.81 -12.41
C PRO A 283 -17.62 15.28 -13.45
N GLY A 284 -16.69 16.12 -13.93
CA GLY A 284 -15.66 15.68 -14.88
C GLY A 284 -14.71 14.62 -14.32
N ALA A 285 -14.31 14.75 -13.05
CA ALA A 285 -13.47 13.73 -12.38
C ALA A 285 -14.27 12.43 -12.14
N TYR A 286 -15.56 12.54 -11.83
CA TYR A 286 -16.46 11.41 -11.71
C TYR A 286 -16.58 10.64 -13.04
N MET A 287 -16.78 11.35 -14.15
CA MET A 287 -16.82 10.76 -15.49
C MET A 287 -15.51 10.04 -15.86
N GLN A 288 -14.36 10.65 -15.58
CA GLN A 288 -13.06 9.98 -15.80
C GLN A 288 -12.93 8.69 -15.02
N MET A 289 -13.43 8.66 -13.78
CA MET A 289 -13.42 7.46 -12.95
C MET A 289 -14.36 6.38 -13.46
N LEU A 290 -15.55 6.73 -13.95
CA LEU A 290 -16.46 5.81 -14.62
C LEU A 290 -15.78 5.13 -15.82
N ARG A 291 -15.16 5.93 -16.71
CA ARG A 291 -14.43 5.44 -17.87
C ARG A 291 -13.26 4.53 -17.50
N VAL A 292 -12.50 4.89 -16.45
CA VAL A 292 -11.41 4.05 -15.97
C VAL A 292 -11.93 2.75 -15.35
N SER A 293 -13.08 2.77 -14.64
CA SER A 293 -13.69 1.55 -14.08
C SER A 293 -14.14 0.61 -15.21
N ALA A 294 -14.85 1.13 -16.20
CA ALA A 294 -15.26 0.35 -17.39
C ALA A 294 -14.05 -0.19 -18.16
N ALA A 295 -12.98 0.62 -18.28
CA ALA A 295 -11.75 0.16 -18.91
C ALA A 295 -11.10 -1.01 -18.16
N LYS A 296 -11.11 -1.00 -16.83
CA LYS A 296 -10.58 -2.11 -16.02
C LYS A 296 -11.31 -3.41 -16.31
N GLU A 297 -12.64 -3.40 -16.25
CA GLU A 297 -13.48 -4.57 -16.55
C GLU A 297 -13.22 -5.10 -17.97
N MET A 298 -13.20 -4.21 -18.99
CA MET A 298 -12.93 -4.64 -20.36
C MET A 298 -11.51 -5.21 -20.54
N LEU A 299 -10.51 -4.68 -19.83
CA LEU A 299 -9.14 -5.20 -19.88
C LEU A 299 -9.02 -6.55 -19.18
N GLU A 300 -9.75 -6.77 -18.09
CA GLU A 300 -9.87 -8.05 -17.37
C GLU A 300 -10.48 -9.13 -18.27
N ASP A 301 -11.46 -8.76 -19.12
CA ASP A 301 -12.04 -9.63 -20.15
C ASP A 301 -11.11 -9.87 -21.36
N GLY A 302 -9.89 -9.36 -21.35
CA GLY A 302 -8.89 -9.58 -22.38
C GLY A 302 -9.02 -8.70 -23.63
N ASN A 303 -9.90 -7.70 -23.64
CA ASN A 303 -10.08 -6.81 -24.78
C ASN A 303 -8.78 -6.06 -25.15
N SER A 304 -8.61 -5.73 -26.41
CA SER A 304 -7.46 -4.95 -26.87
C SER A 304 -7.52 -3.51 -26.36
N ILE A 305 -6.35 -2.93 -26.10
CA ILE A 305 -6.26 -1.55 -25.57
C ILE A 305 -6.92 -0.54 -26.52
N GLN A 306 -6.80 -0.77 -27.83
CA GLN A 306 -7.43 0.05 -28.86
C GLN A 306 -8.96 -0.02 -28.76
N SER A 307 -9.51 -1.24 -28.66
CA SER A 307 -10.96 -1.47 -28.50
C SER A 307 -11.50 -0.83 -27.23
N VAL A 308 -10.79 -0.99 -26.11
CA VAL A 308 -11.16 -0.38 -24.83
C VAL A 308 -11.19 1.14 -24.93
N CYS A 309 -10.13 1.76 -25.50
CA CYS A 309 -10.04 3.20 -25.66
C CYS A 309 -11.27 3.77 -26.39
N SER A 310 -11.63 3.19 -27.52
CA SER A 310 -12.79 3.61 -28.33
C SER A 310 -14.11 3.41 -27.57
N ARG A 311 -14.31 2.24 -26.92
CA ARG A 311 -15.56 1.89 -26.23
C ARG A 311 -15.84 2.70 -24.98
N ILE A 312 -14.83 3.31 -24.38
CA ILE A 312 -14.99 4.21 -23.23
C ILE A 312 -15.04 5.69 -23.61
N GLY A 313 -15.18 5.99 -24.92
CA GLY A 313 -15.36 7.34 -25.44
C GLY A 313 -14.07 8.17 -25.51
N TYR A 314 -12.91 7.54 -25.78
CA TYR A 314 -11.66 8.25 -26.10
C TYR A 314 -11.18 7.90 -27.51
N GLU A 315 -10.81 8.92 -28.27
CA GLU A 315 -10.23 8.78 -29.62
C GLU A 315 -8.69 8.67 -29.54
N ASP A 316 -8.06 9.42 -28.61
CA ASP A 316 -6.61 9.44 -28.45
C ASP A 316 -6.16 8.35 -27.45
N ILE A 317 -5.52 7.31 -28.00
CA ILE A 317 -4.98 6.19 -27.22
C ILE A 317 -3.85 6.62 -26.28
N ASN A 318 -3.06 7.65 -26.60
CA ASN A 318 -1.96 8.11 -25.74
C ASN A 318 -2.51 8.90 -24.56
N PHE A 319 -3.55 9.70 -24.79
CA PHE A 319 -4.30 10.35 -23.71
C PHE A 319 -4.91 9.31 -22.78
N PHE A 320 -5.60 8.29 -23.32
CA PHE A 320 -6.15 7.19 -22.53
C PHE A 320 -5.10 6.47 -21.71
N ARG A 321 -3.96 6.09 -22.30
CA ARG A 321 -2.84 5.43 -21.58
C ARG A 321 -2.35 6.28 -20.42
N SER A 322 -2.17 7.58 -20.63
CA SER A 322 -1.71 8.51 -19.62
C SER A 322 -2.73 8.69 -18.49
N LEU A 323 -4.01 8.82 -18.86
CA LEU A 323 -5.13 8.93 -17.92
C LEU A 323 -5.26 7.66 -17.06
N PHE A 324 -5.28 6.50 -17.70
CA PHE A 324 -5.38 5.20 -17.03
C PHE A 324 -4.22 4.99 -16.04
N LYS A 325 -2.98 5.25 -16.49
CA LYS A 325 -1.80 5.16 -15.62
C LYS A 325 -1.86 6.13 -14.45
N ARG A 326 -2.36 7.35 -14.67
CA ARG A 326 -2.53 8.34 -13.60
C ARG A 326 -3.50 7.87 -12.52
N HIS A 327 -4.60 7.20 -12.90
CA HIS A 327 -5.62 6.71 -11.98
C HIS A 327 -5.29 5.38 -11.32
N THR A 328 -4.63 4.46 -12.05
CA THR A 328 -4.39 3.08 -11.59
C THR A 328 -2.95 2.82 -11.14
N GLY A 329 -2.02 3.69 -11.52
CA GLY A 329 -0.58 3.48 -11.33
C GLY A 329 0.07 2.52 -12.33
N MET A 330 -0.71 1.91 -13.22
CA MET A 330 -0.28 0.94 -14.23
C MET A 330 -0.68 1.42 -15.63
N THR A 331 0.09 1.06 -16.65
CA THR A 331 -0.38 1.19 -18.02
C THR A 331 -1.51 0.19 -18.31
N PRO A 332 -2.39 0.43 -19.29
CA PRO A 332 -3.43 -0.54 -19.66
C PRO A 332 -2.86 -1.92 -20.03
N ALA A 333 -1.66 -1.97 -20.61
CA ALA A 333 -0.99 -3.23 -20.94
C ALA A 333 -0.55 -4.00 -19.69
N GLU A 334 0.12 -3.33 -18.75
CA GLU A 334 0.49 -3.92 -17.46
C GLU A 334 -0.74 -4.39 -16.69
N TYR A 335 -1.81 -3.59 -16.68
CA TYR A 335 -3.07 -3.93 -16.01
C TYR A 335 -3.67 -5.21 -16.61
N ARG A 336 -3.80 -5.27 -17.94
CA ARG A 336 -4.31 -6.46 -18.64
C ARG A 336 -3.45 -7.69 -18.36
N THR A 337 -2.13 -7.57 -18.38
CA THR A 337 -1.22 -8.69 -18.07
C THR A 337 -1.43 -9.22 -16.64
N ASN A 338 -1.72 -8.32 -15.68
CA ASN A 338 -1.86 -8.70 -14.28
C ASN A 338 -3.24 -9.24 -13.92
N PHE A 339 -4.30 -8.86 -14.64
CA PHE A 339 -5.69 -9.12 -14.23
C PHE A 339 -6.54 -9.82 -15.28
N ALA A 340 -6.12 -9.92 -16.56
CA ALA A 340 -6.84 -10.72 -17.53
C ALA A 340 -6.79 -12.21 -17.18
N HIS A 341 -7.80 -12.95 -17.60
CA HIS A 341 -7.87 -14.39 -17.37
C HIS A 341 -6.57 -15.09 -17.80
N MET A 342 -5.95 -15.85 -16.90
CA MET A 342 -4.81 -16.69 -17.26
C MET A 342 -5.30 -17.82 -18.17
N THR A 343 -5.08 -17.69 -19.46
CA THR A 343 -5.16 -18.82 -20.38
C THR A 343 -3.88 -19.65 -20.21
N PHE A 344 -3.90 -20.67 -19.35
CA PHE A 344 -2.88 -21.70 -19.41
C PHE A 344 -3.01 -22.38 -20.76
N GLY A 345 -2.03 -22.16 -21.64
CA GLY A 345 -1.97 -22.80 -22.95
C GLY A 345 -2.04 -24.31 -22.76
N ARG A 346 -3.07 -24.95 -23.33
CA ARG A 346 -3.19 -26.42 -23.41
C ARG A 346 -2.14 -27.05 -24.35
N GLY A 347 -1.06 -26.31 -24.68
CA GLY A 347 -0.11 -26.64 -25.74
C GLY A 347 1.10 -27.47 -25.33
N ASP A 348 1.49 -27.51 -24.07
CA ASP A 348 2.83 -28.02 -23.71
C ASP A 348 2.83 -29.37 -22.97
N LEU A 349 1.72 -30.08 -22.89
CA LEU A 349 1.64 -31.40 -22.23
C LEU A 349 1.55 -32.60 -23.20
N VAL A 350 1.68 -32.40 -24.51
CA VAL A 350 1.64 -33.50 -25.48
C VAL A 350 2.82 -33.37 -26.44
N GLY A 351 3.98 -33.87 -26.05
CA GLY A 351 5.17 -33.87 -26.90
C GLY A 351 6.32 -34.66 -26.29
N GLY A 352 6.07 -35.96 -26.03
CA GLY A 352 7.11 -36.81 -25.47
C GLY A 352 6.78 -38.30 -25.53
N SER A 353 6.54 -38.80 -26.74
CA SER A 353 6.60 -40.22 -27.00
C SER A 353 6.82 -40.48 -28.48
N SER A 354 8.04 -40.66 -28.84
CA SER A 354 8.54 -41.55 -29.92
C SER A 354 10.02 -41.83 -29.65
#